data_7a515ddcffeef97e0345ea761b4c5bcc
#
_entry.id   7a515ddcffeef97e0345ea761b4c5bcc
#
_cell.length_a   1.000
_cell.length_b   1.000
_cell.length_c   1.000
_cell.angle_alpha   90.00
_cell.angle_beta   90.00
_cell.angle_gamma   90.00
#
_symmetry.space_group_name_H-M   'P 1'
#
loop_
_entity.id
_entity.type
_entity.pdbx_description
1 polymer ?
#
loop_
_entity_poly.entity_id
_entity_poly.type
_entity_poly.pdbx_seq_one_letter_code
_entity_poly.pdbx_strand_id
1 'polypeptide(L)'
;MKKLFTYVLMLCASLSVSVAQQIQYPEPILNPESCTSIMVGKKASADGSVMTSHTCDSNYRTWMDIVPSASYDHDTTTTVYTGRMHTEYAEGTRGMIAKGTLPEARSTYQFLNTAYPCLNEKQLGIGETTITGRKALVNKKGMFMIEELQRIALQRCATARDAIRLMGELIEKYGYGDWGECLRSEERRVG
;
A
#
# COMPACT_ATOMS: atom_id res chain seq x y z
N MET A 1 54.97 -37.44 29.42
CA MET A 1 54.39 -36.07 29.47
C MET A 1 54.23 -35.41 28.09
N LYS A 2 55.24 -35.46 27.20
CA LYS A 2 55.15 -34.80 25.86
C LYS A 2 54.03 -35.37 24.93
N LYS A 3 53.83 -36.70 24.95
CA LYS A 3 52.75 -37.34 24.10
C LYS A 3 51.33 -37.01 24.55
N LEU A 4 51.09 -36.85 25.85
CA LEU A 4 49.78 -36.50 26.39
C LEU A 4 49.40 -35.07 26.00
N PHE A 5 50.35 -34.14 25.97
CA PHE A 5 50.13 -32.75 25.57
C PHE A 5 49.76 -32.60 24.08
N THR A 6 50.33 -33.48 23.23
CA THR A 6 50.03 -33.48 21.78
C THR A 6 48.58 -33.97 21.52
N TYR A 7 48.10 -34.96 22.27
CA TYR A 7 46.74 -35.43 22.12
C TYR A 7 45.69 -34.43 22.65
N VAL A 8 45.98 -33.70 23.71
CA VAL A 8 45.12 -32.65 24.23
C VAL A 8 45.04 -31.47 23.26
N LEU A 9 46.14 -31.06 22.62
CA LEU A 9 46.14 -30.04 21.59
C LEU A 9 45.39 -30.46 20.32
N MET A 10 45.50 -31.71 19.90
CA MET A 10 44.70 -32.24 18.79
C MET A 10 43.20 -32.35 19.13
N LEU A 11 42.87 -32.70 20.37
CA LEU A 11 41.46 -32.75 20.79
C LEU A 11 40.82 -31.35 20.88
N CYS A 12 41.58 -30.34 21.33
CA CYS A 12 41.10 -28.96 21.36
C CYS A 12 40.99 -28.37 19.93
N ALA A 13 41.85 -28.76 18.99
CA ALA A 13 41.75 -28.33 17.61
C ALA A 13 40.58 -28.95 16.85
N SER A 14 40.12 -30.13 17.25
CA SER A 14 38.94 -30.78 16.65
C SER A 14 37.59 -30.29 17.23
N LEU A 15 37.62 -29.65 18.40
CA LEU A 15 36.42 -29.09 19.03
C LEU A 15 36.14 -27.63 18.60
N SER A 16 37.04 -27.01 17.85
CA SER A 16 36.86 -25.67 17.28
C SER A 16 36.40 -25.64 15.83
N VAL A 17 35.88 -26.78 15.32
CA VAL A 17 34.97 -26.67 14.18
C VAL A 17 33.69 -26.05 14.71
N SER A 18 33.71 -24.72 14.79
CA SER A 18 32.54 -23.91 14.94
C SER A 18 31.51 -24.46 13.97
N VAL A 19 30.42 -25.00 14.48
CA VAL A 19 29.19 -25.13 13.75
C VAL A 19 28.77 -23.67 13.48
N ALA A 20 29.39 -23.07 12.49
CA ALA A 20 28.76 -21.96 11.80
C ALA A 20 27.49 -22.60 11.22
N GLN A 21 26.45 -22.64 12.04
CA GLN A 21 25.13 -22.94 11.60
C GLN A 21 24.89 -21.89 10.52
N GLN A 22 25.06 -22.28 9.27
CA GLN A 22 24.63 -21.47 8.15
C GLN A 22 23.16 -21.25 8.43
N ILE A 23 22.82 -20.04 8.85
CA ILE A 23 21.45 -19.58 8.85
C ILE A 23 21.06 -19.67 7.37
N GLN A 24 20.45 -20.77 7.01
CA GLN A 24 19.88 -20.96 5.69
C GLN A 24 18.65 -20.06 5.68
N TYR A 25 18.85 -18.84 5.19
CA TYR A 25 17.72 -17.99 4.87
C TYR A 25 16.88 -18.79 3.88
N PRO A 26 15.57 -18.94 4.11
CA PRO A 26 14.71 -19.52 3.10
C PRO A 26 14.98 -18.73 1.81
N GLU A 27 15.13 -19.48 0.70
CA GLU A 27 15.21 -18.84 -0.63
C GLU A 27 14.14 -17.76 -0.69
N PRO A 28 14.47 -16.54 -1.09
CA PRO A 28 13.48 -15.49 -1.22
C PRO A 28 12.39 -16.06 -2.12
N ILE A 29 11.19 -16.20 -1.58
CA ILE A 29 10.02 -16.49 -2.39
C ILE A 29 9.90 -15.25 -3.26
N LEU A 30 10.46 -15.33 -4.46
CA LEU A 30 10.24 -14.34 -5.49
C LEU A 30 8.76 -14.42 -5.84
N ASN A 31 7.95 -13.82 -4.99
CA ASN A 31 6.56 -13.57 -5.33
C ASN A 31 6.61 -12.50 -6.42
N PRO A 32 6.23 -12.81 -7.68
CA PRO A 32 6.23 -11.81 -8.75
C PRO A 32 5.25 -10.67 -8.49
N GLU A 33 4.38 -10.82 -7.50
CA GLU A 33 3.44 -9.81 -7.04
C GLU A 33 3.87 -9.30 -5.65
N SER A 34 4.80 -8.39 -5.62
CA SER A 34 5.36 -7.80 -4.41
C SER A 34 5.32 -6.28 -4.52
N CYS A 35 5.19 -5.62 -3.39
CA CYS A 35 5.26 -4.16 -3.30
C CYS A 35 6.31 -3.77 -2.27
N THR A 36 7.02 -2.67 -2.54
CA THR A 36 7.97 -2.08 -1.62
C THR A 36 7.58 -0.64 -1.33
N SER A 37 7.52 -0.27 -0.06
CA SER A 37 7.23 1.11 0.33
C SER A 37 8.41 1.71 1.09
N ILE A 38 8.71 2.97 0.78
CA ILE A 38 9.68 3.79 1.49
C ILE A 38 8.97 5.01 2.06
N MET A 39 9.22 5.32 3.32
CA MET A 39 8.66 6.48 3.98
C MET A 39 9.75 7.25 4.71
N VAL A 40 9.79 8.57 4.49
CA VAL A 40 10.74 9.47 5.13
C VAL A 40 9.94 10.50 5.94
N GLY A 41 10.07 10.44 7.24
CA GLY A 41 9.43 11.41 8.15
C GLY A 41 10.24 12.70 8.28
N LYS A 42 9.62 13.74 8.84
CA LYS A 42 10.21 15.10 9.02
C LYS A 42 11.59 15.13 9.65
N LYS A 43 11.89 14.21 10.55
CA LYS A 43 13.19 14.17 11.26
C LYS A 43 14.28 13.48 10.47
N ALA A 44 13.95 12.80 9.39
CA ALA A 44 14.88 12.06 8.54
C ALA A 44 15.19 12.78 7.22
N SER A 45 14.41 13.82 6.87
CA SER A 45 14.65 14.65 5.70
C SER A 45 15.49 15.89 6.06
N ALA A 46 16.27 16.39 5.12
CA ALA A 46 17.13 17.54 5.33
C ALA A 46 16.35 18.87 5.49
N ASP A 47 15.19 18.96 4.87
CA ASP A 47 14.34 20.17 4.83
C ASP A 47 13.04 20.03 5.63
N GLY A 48 12.88 18.94 6.40
CA GLY A 48 11.65 18.68 7.16
C GLY A 48 10.48 18.21 6.28
N SER A 49 10.71 17.91 5.01
CA SER A 49 9.69 17.32 4.14
C SER A 49 9.33 15.90 4.57
N VAL A 50 8.13 15.48 4.24
CA VAL A 50 7.69 14.09 4.35
C VAL A 50 7.62 13.51 2.95
N MET A 51 8.18 12.32 2.75
CA MET A 51 8.20 11.67 1.45
C MET A 51 7.68 10.25 1.58
N THR A 52 6.91 9.82 0.59
CA THR A 52 6.50 8.41 0.45
C THR A 52 6.70 7.97 -0.99
N SER A 53 7.10 6.74 -1.16
CA SER A 53 7.21 6.08 -2.45
C SER A 53 6.85 4.62 -2.29
N HIS A 54 6.26 4.03 -3.32
CA HIS A 54 6.00 2.59 -3.35
C HIS A 54 6.12 2.05 -4.78
N THR A 55 6.41 0.78 -4.89
CA THR A 55 6.34 0.02 -6.14
C THR A 55 5.10 -0.85 -6.15
N CYS A 56 4.65 -1.20 -7.33
CA CYS A 56 3.57 -2.15 -7.56
C CYS A 56 4.06 -3.16 -8.59
N ASP A 57 4.43 -4.36 -8.11
CA ASP A 57 5.16 -5.35 -8.90
C ASP A 57 4.19 -6.39 -9.47
N SER A 58 3.34 -6.01 -10.43
CA SER A 58 2.39 -6.88 -11.14
C SER A 58 1.95 -6.24 -12.45
N ASN A 59 0.97 -6.85 -13.12
CA ASN A 59 0.39 -6.35 -14.37
C ASN A 59 -0.61 -5.21 -14.11
N TYR A 60 -0.11 -4.11 -13.59
CA TYR A 60 -0.89 -2.91 -13.37
C TYR A 60 -0.82 -1.96 -14.55
N ARG A 61 -1.82 -1.08 -14.67
CA ARG A 61 -1.79 0.00 -15.66
C ARG A 61 -0.59 0.91 -15.43
N THR A 62 0.01 1.38 -16.51
CA THR A 62 1.22 2.23 -16.49
C THR A 62 0.94 3.69 -16.84
N TRP A 63 -0.29 4.02 -17.23
CA TRP A 63 -0.70 5.39 -17.50
C TRP A 63 -1.11 6.12 -16.22
N MET A 64 -0.97 7.43 -16.25
CA MET A 64 -1.35 8.35 -15.19
C MET A 64 -2.13 9.52 -15.79
N ASP A 65 -3.13 9.98 -15.07
CA ASP A 65 -3.86 11.22 -15.38
C ASP A 65 -4.07 12.07 -14.12
N ILE A 66 -4.42 13.32 -14.34
CA ILE A 66 -4.82 14.23 -13.27
C ILE A 66 -6.34 14.32 -13.32
N VAL A 67 -6.99 13.83 -12.26
CA VAL A 67 -8.43 14.03 -12.08
C VAL A 67 -8.64 15.41 -11.46
N PRO A 68 -9.32 16.34 -12.13
CA PRO A 68 -9.51 17.68 -11.59
C PRO A 68 -10.43 17.70 -10.38
N SER A 69 -10.32 18.75 -9.56
CA SER A 69 -11.33 19.06 -8.54
C SER A 69 -12.68 19.32 -9.20
N ALA A 70 -13.75 18.98 -8.50
CA ALA A 70 -15.11 19.17 -9.01
C ALA A 70 -16.08 19.53 -7.89
N SER A 71 -17.22 20.09 -8.27
CA SER A 71 -18.36 20.33 -7.40
C SER A 71 -19.58 19.59 -7.93
N TYR A 72 -20.36 19.03 -7.03
CA TYR A 72 -21.49 18.15 -7.36
C TYR A 72 -22.77 18.58 -6.65
N ASP A 73 -23.89 18.28 -7.27
CA ASP A 73 -25.21 18.45 -6.67
C ASP A 73 -25.50 17.42 -5.57
N HIS A 74 -26.51 17.70 -4.76
CA HIS A 74 -26.85 16.90 -3.57
C HIS A 74 -27.07 15.42 -3.82
N ASP A 75 -27.67 15.07 -4.93
CA ASP A 75 -28.11 13.71 -5.23
C ASP A 75 -27.11 12.96 -6.13
N THR A 76 -25.93 13.55 -6.35
CA THR A 76 -24.89 12.92 -7.15
C THR A 76 -24.32 11.69 -6.42
N THR A 77 -24.10 10.64 -7.16
CA THR A 77 -23.44 9.43 -6.65
C THR A 77 -22.18 9.12 -7.44
N THR A 78 -21.20 8.50 -6.77
CA THR A 78 -20.01 7.93 -7.39
C THR A 78 -20.08 6.41 -7.37
N THR A 79 -19.63 5.78 -8.45
CA THR A 79 -19.56 4.31 -8.53
C THR A 79 -18.22 3.83 -8.05
N VAL A 80 -18.24 2.78 -7.24
CA VAL A 80 -17.08 2.02 -6.78
C VAL A 80 -16.88 0.82 -7.69
N TYR A 81 -15.67 0.60 -8.14
CA TYR A 81 -15.32 -0.47 -9.06
C TYR A 81 -14.31 -1.44 -8.44
N THR A 82 -14.18 -2.61 -9.01
CA THR A 82 -13.00 -3.48 -8.86
C THR A 82 -12.30 -3.60 -10.21
N GLY A 83 -10.99 -3.80 -10.20
CA GLY A 83 -10.17 -3.96 -11.40
C GLY A 83 -9.66 -2.64 -12.00
N ARG A 84 -9.87 -1.51 -11.33
CA ARG A 84 -9.37 -0.21 -11.78
C ARG A 84 -7.87 -0.22 -12.01
N MET A 85 -7.12 -0.83 -11.14
CA MET A 85 -5.67 -0.93 -11.22
C MET A 85 -5.15 -1.77 -12.40
N HIS A 86 -5.99 -2.66 -12.92
CA HIS A 86 -5.64 -3.56 -14.04
C HIS A 86 -6.21 -3.14 -15.39
N THR A 87 -6.96 -2.02 -15.45
CA THR A 87 -7.53 -1.60 -16.74
C THR A 87 -6.45 -1.14 -17.71
N GLU A 88 -6.54 -1.59 -18.96
CA GLU A 88 -5.67 -1.15 -20.04
C GLU A 88 -6.09 0.22 -20.62
N TYR A 89 -7.25 0.73 -20.21
CA TYR A 89 -7.85 1.93 -20.79
C TYR A 89 -7.88 3.07 -19.78
N ALA A 90 -7.39 4.23 -20.21
CA ALA A 90 -7.48 5.45 -19.40
C ALA A 90 -8.90 6.03 -19.38
N GLU A 91 -9.71 5.76 -20.38
CA GLU A 91 -11.02 6.34 -20.57
C GLU A 91 -12.15 5.40 -20.12
N GLY A 92 -13.14 5.97 -19.46
CA GLY A 92 -14.37 5.28 -19.09
C GLY A 92 -14.17 4.17 -18.05
N THR A 93 -15.00 3.14 -18.14
CA THR A 93 -15.05 2.04 -17.19
C THR A 93 -14.59 0.70 -17.76
N ARG A 94 -13.91 0.70 -18.91
CA ARG A 94 -13.43 -0.52 -19.55
C ARG A 94 -12.51 -1.31 -18.63
N GLY A 95 -12.74 -2.61 -18.54
CA GLY A 95 -11.96 -3.50 -17.68
C GLY A 95 -12.31 -3.39 -16.19
N MET A 96 -13.29 -2.58 -15.81
CA MET A 96 -13.74 -2.40 -14.44
C MET A 96 -15.13 -3.00 -14.23
N ILE A 97 -15.37 -3.55 -13.03
CA ILE A 97 -16.66 -4.12 -12.64
C ILE A 97 -17.25 -3.27 -11.51
N ALA A 98 -18.45 -2.73 -11.71
CA ALA A 98 -19.14 -1.96 -10.68
C ALA A 98 -19.49 -2.83 -9.47
N LYS A 99 -19.17 -2.35 -8.28
CA LYS A 99 -19.44 -3.01 -6.99
C LYS A 99 -20.58 -2.37 -6.22
N GLY A 100 -20.82 -1.09 -6.46
CA GLY A 100 -21.86 -0.32 -5.80
C GLY A 100 -21.70 1.18 -6.01
N THR A 101 -22.52 1.95 -5.32
CA THR A 101 -22.50 3.41 -5.38
C THR A 101 -22.42 4.04 -3.99
N LEU A 102 -21.86 5.20 -3.91
CA LEU A 102 -21.81 6.06 -2.72
C LEU A 102 -22.40 7.42 -3.05
N PRO A 103 -22.95 8.15 -2.07
CA PRO A 103 -23.17 9.58 -2.22
C PRO A 103 -21.85 10.29 -2.56
N GLU A 104 -21.87 11.14 -3.58
CA GLU A 104 -20.69 11.93 -3.92
C GLU A 104 -20.47 13.06 -2.89
N ALA A 105 -19.22 13.44 -2.68
CA ALA A 105 -18.91 14.62 -1.89
C ALA A 105 -19.34 15.87 -2.67
N ARG A 106 -19.80 16.90 -1.97
CA ARG A 106 -20.18 18.20 -2.58
C ARG A 106 -19.04 18.84 -3.35
N SER A 107 -17.84 18.58 -2.92
CA SER A 107 -16.61 19.09 -3.49
C SER A 107 -15.54 18.03 -3.36
N THR A 108 -14.81 17.80 -4.44
CA THR A 108 -13.68 16.86 -4.47
C THR A 108 -12.39 17.58 -4.79
N TYR A 109 -11.29 17.08 -4.26
CA TYR A 109 -9.95 17.57 -4.56
C TYR A 109 -9.41 16.95 -5.85
N GLN A 110 -8.56 17.74 -6.54
CA GLN A 110 -7.75 17.21 -7.63
C GLN A 110 -6.74 16.19 -7.11
N PHE A 111 -6.53 15.10 -7.85
CA PHE A 111 -5.58 14.05 -7.45
C PHE A 111 -4.90 13.38 -8.64
N LEU A 112 -3.75 12.74 -8.38
CA LEU A 112 -3.04 11.88 -9.32
C LEU A 112 -3.66 10.50 -9.34
N ASN A 113 -4.23 10.13 -10.48
CA ASN A 113 -4.89 8.86 -10.72
C ASN A 113 -3.93 7.90 -11.43
N THR A 114 -3.24 7.10 -10.65
CA THR A 114 -2.38 5.99 -11.09
C THR A 114 -3.08 4.65 -10.82
N ALA A 115 -2.44 3.54 -11.02
CA ALA A 115 -2.98 2.22 -10.64
C ALA A 115 -3.47 2.22 -9.19
N TYR A 116 -2.65 2.80 -8.30
CA TYR A 116 -2.98 3.11 -6.92
C TYR A 116 -2.86 4.62 -6.73
N PRO A 117 -3.97 5.38 -6.72
CA PRO A 117 -3.93 6.84 -6.59
C PRO A 117 -3.16 7.27 -5.35
N CYS A 118 -2.24 8.23 -5.50
CA CYS A 118 -1.20 8.42 -4.48
C CYS A 118 -1.10 9.83 -3.88
N LEU A 119 -1.58 10.89 -4.54
CA LEU A 119 -1.37 12.27 -4.08
C LEU A 119 -2.51 13.16 -4.50
N ASN A 120 -2.94 14.09 -3.64
CA ASN A 120 -3.90 15.13 -3.97
C ASN A 120 -3.33 16.56 -3.85
N GLU A 121 -4.10 17.56 -4.30
CA GLU A 121 -3.72 18.97 -4.27
C GLU A 121 -3.50 19.54 -2.85
N LYS A 122 -4.00 18.87 -1.82
CA LYS A 122 -3.77 19.24 -0.41
C LYS A 122 -2.46 18.66 0.14
N GLN A 123 -1.65 18.07 -0.74
CA GLN A 123 -0.40 17.39 -0.36
C GLN A 123 -0.62 16.18 0.56
N LEU A 124 -1.81 15.60 0.53
CA LEU A 124 -2.06 14.30 1.14
C LEU A 124 -1.51 13.22 0.22
N GLY A 125 -0.50 12.50 0.71
CA GLY A 125 0.07 11.33 0.05
C GLY A 125 -0.45 10.04 0.69
N ILE A 126 -0.80 9.05 -0.12
CA ILE A 126 -1.18 7.70 0.33
C ILE A 126 -0.35 6.69 -0.47
N GLY A 127 0.34 5.82 0.23
CA GLY A 127 1.02 4.66 -0.33
C GLY A 127 0.42 3.38 0.23
N GLU A 128 0.46 2.31 -0.54
CA GLU A 128 0.01 1.01 -0.10
C GLU A 128 1.11 -0.05 -0.29
N THR A 129 0.94 -1.17 0.40
CA THR A 129 1.76 -2.37 0.23
C THR A 129 0.93 -3.57 0.65
N THR A 130 0.71 -4.51 -0.26
CA THR A 130 -0.01 -5.74 0.04
C THR A 130 0.76 -6.59 1.04
N ILE A 131 0.11 -6.94 2.13
CA ILE A 131 0.56 -7.94 3.09
C ILE A 131 -0.39 -9.12 3.01
N THR A 132 0.09 -10.26 2.59
CA THR A 132 -0.77 -11.45 2.52
C THR A 132 -1.36 -11.76 3.89
N GLY A 133 -2.70 -11.87 3.95
CA GLY A 133 -3.43 -12.25 5.15
C GLY A 133 -3.91 -13.69 5.12
N ARG A 134 -4.72 -14.06 6.10
CA ARG A 134 -5.40 -15.36 6.09
C ARG A 134 -6.48 -15.36 5.01
N LYS A 135 -6.43 -16.31 4.08
CA LYS A 135 -7.44 -16.46 3.00
C LYS A 135 -8.89 -16.47 3.50
N ALA A 136 -9.12 -17.01 4.69
CA ALA A 136 -10.44 -17.05 5.32
C ALA A 136 -11.02 -15.67 5.67
N LEU A 137 -10.19 -14.63 5.73
CA LEU A 137 -10.61 -13.27 6.04
C LEU A 137 -10.96 -12.45 4.80
N VAL A 138 -10.67 -12.94 3.60
CA VAL A 138 -11.01 -12.25 2.35
C VAL A 138 -12.52 -12.26 2.15
N ASN A 139 -13.14 -11.11 2.20
CA ASN A 139 -14.57 -10.92 2.01
C ASN A 139 -14.89 -10.57 0.55
N LYS A 140 -15.07 -11.56 -0.30
CA LYS A 140 -15.40 -11.35 -1.74
C LYS A 140 -16.66 -10.52 -1.99
N LYS A 141 -17.52 -10.34 -0.97
CA LYS A 141 -18.71 -9.48 -1.05
C LYS A 141 -18.43 -8.03 -0.65
N GLY A 142 -17.26 -7.74 -0.09
CA GLY A 142 -16.86 -6.38 0.24
C GLY A 142 -16.89 -5.49 -1.00
N MET A 143 -17.33 -4.26 -0.81
CA MET A 143 -17.47 -3.29 -1.91
C MET A 143 -16.14 -2.69 -2.31
N PHE A 144 -15.24 -2.50 -1.36
CA PHE A 144 -13.98 -1.79 -1.57
C PHE A 144 -12.79 -2.72 -1.75
N MET A 145 -12.01 -2.43 -2.78
CA MET A 145 -10.60 -2.79 -2.88
C MET A 145 -9.76 -1.56 -2.50
N ILE A 146 -8.47 -1.76 -2.29
CA ILE A 146 -7.62 -0.73 -1.69
C ILE A 146 -7.50 0.52 -2.56
N GLU A 147 -7.40 0.35 -3.89
CA GLU A 147 -7.27 1.46 -4.82
C GLU A 147 -8.50 2.39 -4.82
N GLU A 148 -9.68 1.85 -4.61
CA GLU A 148 -10.91 2.64 -4.53
C GLU A 148 -11.02 3.40 -3.19
N LEU A 149 -10.54 2.82 -2.10
CA LEU A 149 -10.42 3.53 -0.82
C LEU A 149 -9.45 4.71 -0.93
N GLN A 150 -8.28 4.50 -1.55
CA GLN A 150 -7.31 5.57 -1.80
C GLN A 150 -7.91 6.68 -2.66
N ARG A 151 -8.58 6.31 -3.75
CA ARG A 151 -9.26 7.27 -4.64
C ARG A 151 -10.24 8.14 -3.87
N ILE A 152 -11.15 7.54 -3.12
CA ILE A 152 -12.17 8.25 -2.35
C ILE A 152 -11.53 9.12 -1.26
N ALA A 153 -10.52 8.62 -0.57
CA ALA A 153 -9.81 9.37 0.45
C ALA A 153 -9.09 10.60 -0.13
N LEU A 154 -8.40 10.45 -1.26
CA LEU A 154 -7.73 11.56 -1.94
C LEU A 154 -8.70 12.62 -2.47
N GLN A 155 -9.87 12.20 -2.93
CA GLN A 155 -10.92 13.12 -3.37
C GLN A 155 -11.53 13.95 -2.23
N ARG A 156 -11.58 13.40 -1.00
CA ARG A 156 -12.41 13.93 0.08
C ARG A 156 -11.64 14.45 1.30
N CYS A 157 -10.38 14.06 1.47
CA CYS A 157 -9.62 14.37 2.66
C CYS A 157 -8.43 15.29 2.36
N ALA A 158 -8.21 16.24 3.27
CA ALA A 158 -7.05 17.13 3.23
C ALA A 158 -5.93 16.64 4.18
N THR A 159 -6.24 15.75 5.12
CA THR A 159 -5.30 15.27 6.13
C THR A 159 -5.24 13.75 6.18
N ALA A 160 -4.06 13.23 6.56
CA ALA A 160 -3.84 11.80 6.74
C ALA A 160 -4.81 11.20 7.78
N ARG A 161 -5.09 11.92 8.85
CA ARG A 161 -6.00 11.47 9.91
C ARG A 161 -7.45 11.34 9.43
N ASP A 162 -7.90 12.29 8.62
CA ASP A 162 -9.25 12.24 8.07
C ASP A 162 -9.37 11.14 7.02
N ALA A 163 -8.32 10.91 6.22
CA ALA A 163 -8.26 9.80 5.28
C ALA A 163 -8.39 8.44 5.99
N ILE A 164 -7.65 8.23 7.07
CA ILE A 164 -7.71 6.99 7.87
C ILE A 164 -9.12 6.79 8.44
N ARG A 165 -9.75 7.83 8.98
CA ARG A 165 -11.12 7.78 9.51
C ARG A 165 -12.12 7.40 8.43
N LEU A 166 -12.10 8.14 7.31
CA LEU A 166 -13.01 7.92 6.20
C LEU A 166 -12.89 6.49 5.65
N MET A 167 -11.67 6.01 5.42
CA MET A 167 -11.46 4.65 4.92
C MET A 167 -11.99 3.60 5.90
N GLY A 168 -11.76 3.78 7.21
CA GLY A 168 -12.33 2.91 8.25
C GLY A 168 -13.85 2.87 8.23
N GLU A 169 -14.52 4.02 8.20
CA GLU A 169 -15.97 4.14 8.13
C GLU A 169 -16.57 3.47 6.87
N LEU A 170 -15.90 3.64 5.74
CA LEU A 170 -16.31 3.01 4.48
C LEU A 170 -16.18 1.48 4.54
N ILE A 171 -15.10 0.97 5.10
CA ILE A 171 -14.88 -0.47 5.29
C ILE A 171 -15.93 -1.08 6.23
N GLU A 172 -16.19 -0.42 7.35
CA GLU A 172 -17.20 -0.88 8.31
C GLU A 172 -18.60 -0.94 7.68
N LYS A 173 -18.95 0.06 6.90
CA LYS A 173 -20.28 0.18 6.31
C LYS A 173 -20.50 -0.71 5.09
N TYR A 174 -19.51 -0.83 4.21
CA TYR A 174 -19.67 -1.43 2.89
C TYR A 174 -18.82 -2.69 2.68
N GLY A 175 -17.95 -2.99 3.60
CA GLY A 175 -17.04 -4.14 3.56
C GLY A 175 -15.81 -3.94 2.69
N TYR A 176 -14.75 -4.62 3.08
CA TYR A 176 -13.47 -4.68 2.40
C TYR A 176 -13.33 -6.02 1.68
N GLY A 177 -12.97 -6.00 0.42
CA GLY A 177 -12.97 -7.18 -0.45
C GLY A 177 -11.61 -7.64 -0.94
N ASP A 178 -10.54 -6.99 -0.47
CA ASP A 178 -9.17 -7.25 -0.89
C ASP A 178 -8.39 -8.10 0.12
N TRP A 179 -7.11 -8.32 -0.16
CA TRP A 179 -6.15 -8.94 0.75
C TRP A 179 -5.80 -8.00 1.91
N GLY A 180 -4.93 -8.45 2.81
CA GLY A 180 -4.37 -7.58 3.83
C GLY A 180 -3.47 -6.51 3.22
N GLU A 181 -3.73 -5.25 3.59
CA GLU A 181 -2.99 -4.11 3.08
C GLU A 181 -2.38 -3.30 4.20
N CYS A 182 -1.20 -2.76 3.95
CA CYS A 182 -0.58 -1.76 4.79
C CYS A 182 -0.69 -0.39 4.10
N LEU A 183 -1.52 0.49 4.64
CA LEU A 183 -1.65 1.85 4.14
C LEU A 183 -0.75 2.81 4.91
N ARG A 184 -0.13 3.71 4.16
CA ARG A 184 0.64 4.83 4.71
C ARG A 184 0.03 6.11 4.20
N SER A 185 -0.31 7.00 5.12
CA SER A 185 -0.88 8.28 4.79
C SER A 185 -0.06 9.39 5.45
N GLU A 186 0.41 10.32 4.64
CA GLU A 186 1.28 11.41 5.04
C GLU A 186 0.77 12.73 4.48
N GLU A 187 0.97 13.80 5.23
CA GLU A 187 0.63 15.15 4.80
C GLU A 187 1.76 16.12 5.17
N ARG A 188 2.01 17.09 4.29
CA ARG A 188 2.84 18.23 4.62
C ARG A 188 2.00 19.25 5.38
N ARG A 189 2.25 19.41 6.68
CA ARG A 189 1.77 20.59 7.39
C ARG A 189 2.66 21.77 7.04
N VAL A 190 2.11 22.69 6.28
CA VAL A 190 2.65 24.03 6.20
C VAL A 190 2.34 24.68 7.55
N GLY A 191 3.37 24.82 8.37
CA GLY A 191 3.30 25.52 9.65
C GLY A 191 3.27 27.02 9.42
#